data_0a3bb2a9939e45a9b466db8052c85be1
#
_entry.id   0a3bb2a9939e45a9b466db8052c85be1
#
_cell.length_a   1.000
_cell.length_b   1.000
_cell.length_c   1.000
_cell.angle_alpha   90.00
_cell.angle_beta   90.00
_cell.angle_gamma   90.00
#
_symmetry.space_group_name_H-M   'P 1'
#
loop_
_entity.id
_entity.type
_entity.pdbx_description
1 polymer ?
#
loop_
_entity_poly.entity_id
_entity_poly.type
_entity_poly.pdbx_seq_one_letter_code
_entity_poly.pdbx_strand_id
1 'polypeptide(L)'
;MKKIAAIIISLVALNVSAQSHQAYEAGEWFRFRIHYGVFNASFATLEVKETTLRNQPVYHVVGKGKSTGLLHLFFKVDDNYETFMDKKNGAPLRFIRQIDEGGHTKDLLIDFDHDSNNAHVFNRKHNRRETYSVPENVHDMLSSFYYLRNNLDVNALDQGEMFNIKMFIDDESHDFKLKFLGREVVKTKMGNIAALKFKPYVLAGRVFERKESLTIWVSDDKNRIPLKIKADLAVGSLDADIDAFKGLKYPLNIIMK
;
A
#
# COMPACT_ATOMS: atom_id res chain seq x y z
N MET A 1 -66.40 30.83 1.11
CA MET A 1 -65.03 31.17 0.72
C MET A 1 -64.06 30.34 1.55
N LYS A 2 -63.57 29.22 0.98
CA LYS A 2 -62.70 28.28 1.68
C LYS A 2 -61.23 28.69 1.43
N LYS A 3 -60.51 29.03 2.48
CA LYS A 3 -59.07 29.34 2.40
C LYS A 3 -58.29 28.00 2.34
N ILE A 4 -57.63 27.78 1.21
CA ILE A 4 -56.70 26.66 1.05
C ILE A 4 -55.36 27.14 1.56
N ALA A 5 -54.88 26.60 2.68
CA ALA A 5 -53.53 26.80 3.18
C ALA A 5 -52.60 25.82 2.46
N ALA A 6 -51.76 26.32 1.61
CA ALA A 6 -50.68 25.54 0.97
C ALA A 6 -49.54 25.36 1.95
N ILE A 7 -49.31 24.16 2.42
CA ILE A 7 -48.15 23.78 3.22
C ILE A 7 -47.00 23.49 2.23
N ILE A 8 -46.05 24.39 2.14
CA ILE A 8 -44.78 24.18 1.42
C ILE A 8 -43.89 23.36 2.35
N ILE A 9 -43.81 22.05 2.13
CA ILE A 9 -42.80 21.20 2.76
C ILE A 9 -41.50 21.42 2.01
N SER A 10 -40.61 22.22 2.61
CA SER A 10 -39.25 22.37 2.15
C SER A 10 -38.46 21.08 2.41
N LEU A 11 -38.26 20.26 1.39
CA LEU A 11 -37.32 19.12 1.43
C LEU A 11 -35.91 19.68 1.51
N VAL A 12 -35.36 19.78 2.71
CA VAL A 12 -33.91 19.94 2.89
C VAL A 12 -33.28 18.60 2.54
N ALA A 13 -32.80 18.47 1.31
CA ALA A 13 -31.95 17.36 0.91
C ALA A 13 -30.64 17.45 1.71
N LEU A 14 -30.57 16.71 2.81
CA LEU A 14 -29.32 16.44 3.49
C LEU A 14 -28.45 15.64 2.50
N ASN A 15 -27.52 16.34 1.82
CA ASN A 15 -26.41 15.69 1.13
C ASN A 15 -25.54 15.01 2.20
N VAL A 16 -25.90 13.78 2.56
CA VAL A 16 -25.00 12.89 3.28
C VAL A 16 -23.91 12.53 2.28
N SER A 17 -22.87 13.36 2.27
CA SER A 17 -21.63 13.01 1.62
C SER A 17 -21.15 11.74 2.32
N ALA A 18 -21.23 10.60 1.67
CA ALA A 18 -20.61 9.38 2.17
C ALA A 18 -19.14 9.67 2.35
N GLN A 19 -18.73 9.92 3.59
CA GLN A 19 -17.36 10.22 3.92
C GLN A 19 -16.58 8.94 3.62
N SER A 20 -15.81 8.93 2.53
CA SER A 20 -14.97 7.81 2.17
C SER A 20 -14.08 7.46 3.37
N HIS A 21 -14.02 6.19 3.72
CA HIS A 21 -13.18 5.75 4.83
C HIS A 21 -11.73 6.12 4.54
N GLN A 22 -11.10 6.90 5.44
CA GLN A 22 -9.69 7.28 5.37
C GLN A 22 -8.93 6.56 6.48
N ALA A 23 -8.18 5.53 6.14
CA ALA A 23 -7.49 4.65 7.09
C ALA A 23 -6.20 5.23 7.67
N TYR A 24 -5.65 6.29 7.10
CA TYR A 24 -4.35 6.89 7.45
C TYR A 24 -4.39 8.40 7.38
N GLU A 25 -3.38 9.04 7.95
CA GLU A 25 -3.14 10.48 7.84
C GLU A 25 -1.63 10.79 7.84
N ALA A 26 -1.27 12.03 7.61
CA ALA A 26 0.12 12.47 7.71
C ALA A 26 0.66 12.32 9.14
N GLY A 27 1.91 11.86 9.25
CA GLY A 27 2.55 11.50 10.52
C GLY A 27 2.52 9.99 10.80
N GLU A 28 1.72 9.20 10.04
CA GLU A 28 1.78 7.76 10.13
C GLU A 28 3.16 7.26 9.75
N TRP A 29 3.73 6.37 10.58
CA TRP A 29 5.01 5.76 10.36
C TRP A 29 5.05 4.35 10.89
N PHE A 30 5.61 3.43 10.09
CA PHE A 30 5.84 2.03 10.44
C PHE A 30 7.32 1.68 10.34
N ARG A 31 7.76 0.74 11.19
CA ARG A 31 9.01 0.02 11.03
C ARG A 31 8.72 -1.46 11.04
N PHE A 32 9.30 -2.17 10.08
CA PHE A 32 9.24 -3.62 9.95
C PHE A 32 10.62 -4.19 10.19
N ARG A 33 10.67 -5.28 10.94
CA ARG A 33 11.85 -6.11 11.07
C ARG A 33 11.73 -7.25 10.04
N ILE A 34 12.69 -7.35 9.15
CA ILE A 34 12.76 -8.39 8.15
C ILE A 34 13.76 -9.43 8.64
N HIS A 35 13.36 -10.71 8.65
CA HIS A 35 14.18 -11.78 9.17
C HIS A 35 13.97 -13.09 8.40
N TYR A 36 15.00 -13.93 8.41
CA TYR A 36 14.98 -15.31 7.92
C TYR A 36 15.14 -16.22 9.12
N GLY A 37 14.07 -16.92 9.49
CA GLY A 37 14.02 -17.66 10.73
C GLY A 37 14.34 -16.78 11.93
N VAL A 38 15.41 -17.10 12.68
CA VAL A 38 15.87 -16.33 13.85
C VAL A 38 16.83 -15.18 13.50
N PHE A 39 17.31 -15.11 12.27
CA PHE A 39 18.34 -14.15 11.87
C PHE A 39 17.70 -12.86 11.33
N ASN A 40 18.00 -11.72 11.97
CA ASN A 40 17.61 -10.42 11.44
C ASN A 40 18.39 -10.13 10.15
N ALA A 41 17.66 -9.80 9.09
CA ALA A 41 18.20 -9.53 7.78
C ALA A 41 18.26 -8.03 7.48
N SER A 42 17.16 -7.30 7.75
CA SER A 42 17.05 -5.89 7.45
C SER A 42 15.92 -5.22 8.25
N PHE A 43 15.81 -3.89 8.09
CA PHE A 43 14.65 -3.11 8.48
C PHE A 43 14.08 -2.38 7.29
N ALA A 44 12.75 -2.28 7.28
CA ALA A 44 12.03 -1.41 6.35
C ALA A 44 11.22 -0.40 7.15
N THR A 45 11.04 0.80 6.57
CA THR A 45 10.18 1.84 7.12
C THR A 45 9.21 2.33 6.07
N LEU A 46 8.05 2.78 6.51
CA LEU A 46 7.04 3.41 5.67
C LEU A 46 6.52 4.64 6.41
N GLU A 47 6.51 5.79 5.76
CA GLU A 47 6.15 7.07 6.37
C GLU A 47 5.22 7.86 5.46
N VAL A 48 4.14 8.42 6.01
CA VAL A 48 3.19 9.30 5.31
C VAL A 48 3.45 10.74 5.72
N LYS A 49 3.69 11.60 4.76
CA LYS A 49 3.87 13.05 4.92
C LYS A 49 2.83 13.81 4.09
N GLU A 50 2.63 15.08 4.41
CA GLU A 50 1.97 16.03 3.52
C GLU A 50 2.99 16.91 2.82
N THR A 51 2.76 17.15 1.54
CA THR A 51 3.56 18.09 0.74
C THR A 51 2.73 18.63 -0.42
N THR A 52 3.38 19.41 -1.27
CA THR A 52 2.78 19.95 -2.49
C THR A 52 3.54 19.43 -3.70
N LEU A 53 2.83 18.89 -4.67
CA LEU A 53 3.37 18.53 -5.98
C LEU A 53 2.61 19.30 -7.05
N ARG A 54 3.32 20.10 -7.89
CA ARG A 54 2.72 20.92 -8.97
C ARG A 54 1.58 21.83 -8.46
N ASN A 55 1.78 22.47 -7.29
CA ASN A 55 0.80 23.31 -6.59
C ASN A 55 -0.45 22.57 -6.07
N GLN A 56 -0.45 21.25 -6.06
CA GLN A 56 -1.53 20.41 -5.54
C GLN A 56 -1.09 19.77 -4.22
N PRO A 57 -1.91 19.86 -3.14
CA PRO A 57 -1.61 19.15 -1.88
C PRO A 57 -1.73 17.64 -2.07
N VAL A 58 -0.70 16.92 -1.64
CA VAL A 58 -0.59 15.45 -1.81
C VAL A 58 -0.15 14.78 -0.52
N TYR A 59 -0.47 13.49 -0.37
CA TYR A 59 0.27 12.61 0.53
C TYR A 59 1.54 12.14 -0.15
N HIS A 60 2.66 12.34 0.52
CA HIS A 60 3.96 11.82 0.12
C HIS A 60 4.30 10.64 1.02
N VAL A 61 4.27 9.45 0.46
CA VAL A 61 4.63 8.21 1.17
C VAL A 61 6.03 7.81 0.79
N VAL A 62 6.86 7.55 1.82
CA VAL A 62 8.26 7.15 1.66
C VAL A 62 8.47 5.78 2.29
N GLY A 63 8.82 4.80 1.47
CA GLY A 63 9.23 3.45 1.86
C GLY A 63 10.74 3.28 1.73
N LYS A 64 11.42 2.84 2.79
CA LYS A 64 12.86 2.57 2.77
C LYS A 64 13.15 1.17 3.27
N GLY A 65 14.03 0.46 2.58
CA GLY A 65 14.55 -0.84 2.98
C GLY A 65 16.06 -0.81 3.08
N LYS A 66 16.62 -1.34 4.19
CA LYS A 66 18.07 -1.38 4.37
C LYS A 66 18.50 -2.67 5.05
N SER A 67 19.42 -3.40 4.40
CA SER A 67 20.06 -4.56 5.03
C SER A 67 20.95 -4.14 6.20
N THR A 68 21.04 -5.01 7.21
CA THR A 68 21.84 -4.77 8.43
C THR A 68 22.63 -6.01 8.81
N GLY A 69 23.60 -5.84 9.72
CA GLY A 69 24.38 -6.93 10.29
C GLY A 69 25.16 -7.75 9.24
N LEU A 70 25.22 -9.05 9.44
CA LEU A 70 25.96 -9.97 8.57
C LEU A 70 25.39 -10.00 7.15
N LEU A 71 24.07 -9.89 6.99
CA LEU A 71 23.46 -9.91 5.65
C LEU A 71 23.98 -8.77 4.78
N HIS A 72 24.21 -7.58 5.36
CA HIS A 72 24.74 -6.43 4.62
C HIS A 72 26.12 -6.70 3.98
N LEU A 73 26.92 -7.62 4.58
CA LEU A 73 28.24 -7.98 4.04
C LEU A 73 28.14 -8.91 2.81
N PHE A 74 27.05 -9.70 2.73
CA PHE A 74 26.86 -10.68 1.65
C PHE A 74 25.88 -10.20 0.59
N PHE A 75 24.86 -9.43 1.01
CA PHE A 75 23.83 -8.91 0.12
C PHE A 75 23.36 -7.55 0.62
N LYS A 76 23.91 -6.48 0.04
CA LYS A 76 23.51 -5.12 0.35
C LYS A 76 22.13 -4.86 -0.22
N VAL A 77 21.23 -4.31 0.60
CA VAL A 77 19.95 -3.71 0.19
C VAL A 77 19.96 -2.27 0.66
N ASP A 78 19.69 -1.33 -0.23
CA ASP A 78 19.49 0.09 0.06
C ASP A 78 18.45 0.64 -0.92
N ASP A 79 17.17 0.55 -0.51
CA ASP A 79 16.03 0.83 -1.34
C ASP A 79 15.26 2.03 -0.85
N ASN A 80 14.83 2.87 -1.78
CA ASN A 80 13.95 4.01 -1.55
C ASN A 80 12.82 3.98 -2.58
N TYR A 81 11.59 3.93 -2.08
CA TYR A 81 10.35 4.01 -2.84
C TYR A 81 9.56 5.21 -2.36
N GLU A 82 9.07 6.04 -3.29
CA GLU A 82 8.26 7.18 -2.93
C GLU A 82 7.03 7.26 -3.83
N THR A 83 5.86 7.55 -3.27
CA THR A 83 4.69 7.89 -4.05
C THR A 83 4.08 9.20 -3.57
N PHE A 84 3.59 9.98 -4.52
CA PHE A 84 2.87 11.23 -4.29
C PHE A 84 1.44 11.01 -4.74
N MET A 85 0.52 10.92 -3.77
CA MET A 85 -0.89 10.60 -4.02
C MET A 85 -1.78 11.81 -3.84
N ASP A 86 -2.73 12.00 -4.74
CA ASP A 86 -3.80 12.98 -4.58
C ASP A 86 -4.55 12.72 -3.26
N LYS A 87 -4.75 13.77 -2.45
CA LYS A 87 -5.42 13.66 -1.15
C LYS A 87 -6.93 13.35 -1.26
N LYS A 88 -7.55 13.61 -2.42
CA LYS A 88 -9.00 13.43 -2.60
C LYS A 88 -9.37 12.00 -2.94
N ASN A 89 -8.62 11.37 -3.86
CA ASN A 89 -8.97 10.06 -4.40
C ASN A 89 -7.88 8.99 -4.21
N GLY A 90 -6.68 9.37 -3.70
CA GLY A 90 -5.58 8.44 -3.49
C GLY A 90 -4.84 8.02 -4.77
N ALA A 91 -5.16 8.62 -5.92
CA ALA A 91 -4.49 8.30 -7.18
C ALA A 91 -3.02 8.75 -7.14
N PRO A 92 -2.07 7.93 -7.62
CA PRO A 92 -0.68 8.35 -7.70
C PRO A 92 -0.47 9.38 -8.78
N LEU A 93 0.24 10.46 -8.46
CA LEU A 93 0.65 11.49 -9.43
C LEU A 93 2.11 11.31 -9.83
N ARG A 94 2.93 10.77 -8.92
CA ARG A 94 4.35 10.49 -9.15
C ARG A 94 4.79 9.31 -8.30
N PHE A 95 5.63 8.46 -8.89
CA PHE A 95 6.32 7.38 -8.20
C PHE A 95 7.82 7.47 -8.45
N ILE A 96 8.62 7.22 -7.41
CA ILE A 96 10.08 7.15 -7.50
C ILE A 96 10.51 5.79 -6.98
N ARG A 97 11.36 5.11 -7.73
CA ARG A 97 11.95 3.83 -7.37
C ARG A 97 13.47 3.90 -7.51
N GLN A 98 14.15 3.90 -6.38
CA GLN A 98 15.62 3.85 -6.31
C GLN A 98 16.00 2.63 -5.50
N ILE A 99 16.66 1.67 -6.12
CA ILE A 99 17.07 0.42 -5.47
C ILE A 99 18.54 0.12 -5.71
N ASP A 100 19.17 -0.52 -4.71
CA ASP A 100 20.48 -1.16 -4.79
C ASP A 100 20.41 -2.50 -4.04
N GLU A 101 20.14 -3.56 -4.81
CA GLU A 101 19.96 -4.93 -4.32
C GLU A 101 21.13 -5.80 -4.83
N GLY A 102 22.16 -5.96 -4.02
CA GLY A 102 23.34 -6.76 -4.38
C GLY A 102 24.05 -6.27 -5.65
N GLY A 103 24.02 -4.95 -5.91
CA GLY A 103 24.61 -4.33 -7.11
C GLY A 103 23.62 -4.21 -8.28
N HIS A 104 22.44 -4.83 -8.20
CA HIS A 104 21.35 -4.53 -9.14
C HIS A 104 20.72 -3.18 -8.76
N THR A 105 20.87 -2.18 -9.61
CA THR A 105 20.41 -0.83 -9.32
C THR A 105 19.39 -0.34 -10.33
N LYS A 106 18.33 0.34 -9.83
CA LYS A 106 17.38 1.11 -10.64
C LYS A 106 17.24 2.52 -10.08
N ASP A 107 16.97 3.48 -10.96
CA ASP A 107 16.61 4.85 -10.58
C ASP A 107 15.56 5.35 -11.58
N LEU A 108 14.29 5.18 -11.21
CA LEU A 108 13.11 5.51 -12.02
C LEU A 108 12.30 6.61 -11.36
N LEU A 109 11.83 7.55 -12.19
CA LEU A 109 10.78 8.49 -11.84
C LEU A 109 9.63 8.28 -12.82
N ILE A 110 8.42 8.06 -12.32
CA ILE A 110 7.21 7.83 -13.11
C ILE A 110 6.21 8.92 -12.75
N ASP A 111 5.81 9.71 -13.74
CA ASP A 111 4.71 10.67 -13.61
C ASP A 111 3.46 10.08 -14.26
N PHE A 112 2.35 10.02 -13.50
CA PHE A 112 1.07 9.55 -13.99
C PHE A 112 0.22 10.72 -14.50
N ASP A 113 -0.33 10.57 -15.69
CA ASP A 113 -1.35 11.43 -16.27
C ASP A 113 -2.64 10.59 -16.40
N HIS A 114 -3.54 10.78 -15.43
CA HIS A 114 -4.81 10.04 -15.37
C HIS A 114 -5.83 10.55 -16.39
N ASP A 115 -5.70 11.78 -16.88
CA ASP A 115 -6.60 12.35 -17.89
C ASP A 115 -6.36 11.73 -19.26
N SER A 116 -5.10 11.48 -19.60
CA SER A 116 -4.70 10.85 -20.87
C SER A 116 -4.40 9.35 -20.74
N ASN A 117 -4.50 8.76 -19.53
CA ASN A 117 -4.16 7.38 -19.24
C ASN A 117 -2.73 7.01 -19.68
N ASN A 118 -1.77 7.84 -19.29
CA ASN A 118 -0.36 7.65 -19.60
C ASN A 118 0.52 7.65 -18.33
N ALA A 119 1.60 6.87 -18.38
CA ALA A 119 2.70 6.92 -17.44
C ALA A 119 3.97 7.38 -18.16
N HIS A 120 4.54 8.49 -17.71
CA HIS A 120 5.78 9.05 -18.23
C HIS A 120 6.94 8.57 -17.38
N VAL A 121 7.72 7.64 -17.90
CA VAL A 121 8.85 7.01 -17.20
C VAL A 121 10.14 7.72 -17.56
N PHE A 122 10.84 8.23 -16.57
CA PHE A 122 12.20 8.71 -16.69
C PHE A 122 13.15 7.76 -15.97
N ASN A 123 13.86 6.92 -16.74
CA ASN A 123 14.97 6.13 -16.24
C ASN A 123 16.19 7.05 -16.08
N ARG A 124 16.43 7.52 -14.84
CA ARG A 124 17.50 8.49 -14.54
C ARG A 124 18.87 7.88 -14.65
N LYS A 125 19.00 6.56 -14.37
CA LYS A 125 20.27 5.84 -14.50
C LYS A 125 20.78 5.81 -15.95
N HIS A 126 19.88 5.69 -16.92
CA HIS A 126 20.20 5.59 -18.36
C HIS A 126 19.84 6.87 -19.14
N ASN A 127 19.35 7.91 -18.47
CA ASN A 127 18.85 9.17 -19.06
C ASN A 127 17.83 8.93 -20.19
N ARG A 128 16.93 7.94 -20.03
CA ARG A 128 15.95 7.53 -21.03
C ARG A 128 14.55 7.91 -20.58
N ARG A 129 13.75 8.51 -21.47
CA ARG A 129 12.36 8.87 -21.24
C ARG A 129 11.46 8.11 -22.19
N GLU A 130 10.38 7.55 -21.65
CA GLU A 130 9.39 6.78 -22.38
C GLU A 130 8.00 7.08 -21.85
N THR A 131 6.99 6.88 -22.69
CA THR A 131 5.59 7.02 -22.32
C THR A 131 4.87 5.72 -22.62
N TYR A 132 4.15 5.24 -21.62
CA TYR A 132 3.37 4.01 -21.70
C TYR A 132 1.90 4.33 -21.48
N SER A 133 1.03 3.74 -22.31
CA SER A 133 -0.40 3.76 -22.03
C SER A 133 -0.72 2.84 -20.84
N VAL A 134 -1.51 3.34 -19.91
CA VAL A 134 -1.89 2.63 -18.69
C VAL A 134 -3.41 2.55 -18.58
N PRO A 135 -3.96 1.53 -17.89
CA PRO A 135 -5.39 1.45 -17.65
C PRO A 135 -5.87 2.58 -16.72
N GLU A 136 -7.17 2.88 -16.80
CA GLU A 136 -7.82 3.77 -15.82
C GLU A 136 -7.63 3.25 -14.38
N ASN A 137 -7.55 4.18 -13.44
CA ASN A 137 -7.38 3.89 -12.01
C ASN A 137 -6.14 3.04 -11.70
N VAL A 138 -5.07 3.25 -12.47
CA VAL A 138 -3.80 2.58 -12.24
C VAL A 138 -3.12 3.10 -10.98
N HIS A 139 -2.44 2.21 -10.26
CA HIS A 139 -1.66 2.50 -9.08
C HIS A 139 -0.21 2.08 -9.22
N ASP A 140 0.69 2.72 -8.47
CA ASP A 140 2.03 2.19 -8.21
C ASP A 140 2.02 1.20 -7.02
N MET A 141 3.18 0.64 -6.68
CA MET A 141 3.32 -0.34 -5.60
C MET A 141 2.90 0.18 -4.23
N LEU A 142 3.21 1.44 -3.89
CA LEU A 142 2.85 2.03 -2.60
C LEU A 142 1.42 2.54 -2.59
N SER A 143 1.00 3.26 -3.63
CA SER A 143 -0.36 3.80 -3.71
C SER A 143 -1.42 2.69 -3.74
N SER A 144 -1.14 1.53 -4.35
CA SER A 144 -2.05 0.38 -4.33
C SER A 144 -2.34 -0.12 -2.91
N PHE A 145 -1.33 -0.15 -2.05
CA PHE A 145 -1.49 -0.54 -0.65
C PHE A 145 -2.38 0.46 0.12
N TYR A 146 -2.15 1.77 -0.06
CA TYR A 146 -2.94 2.81 0.59
C TYR A 146 -4.36 2.90 0.04
N TYR A 147 -4.53 2.65 -1.26
CA TYR A 147 -5.85 2.53 -1.89
C TYR A 147 -6.67 1.38 -1.27
N LEU A 148 -6.07 0.20 -1.12
CA LEU A 148 -6.73 -0.95 -0.48
C LEU A 148 -7.14 -0.62 0.96
N ARG A 149 -6.29 0.01 1.75
CA ARG A 149 -6.61 0.40 3.13
C ARG A 149 -7.85 1.28 3.22
N ASN A 150 -8.07 2.15 2.24
CA ASN A 150 -9.25 3.02 2.21
C ASN A 150 -10.51 2.33 1.66
N ASN A 151 -10.36 1.49 0.66
CA ASN A 151 -11.47 1.01 -0.16
C ASN A 151 -11.90 -0.44 0.14
N LEU A 152 -11.17 -1.17 0.98
CA LEU A 152 -11.56 -2.52 1.37
C LEU A 152 -12.76 -2.48 2.33
N ASP A 153 -13.91 -3.04 1.93
CA ASP A 153 -15.04 -3.21 2.85
C ASP A 153 -14.84 -4.47 3.70
N VAL A 154 -14.23 -4.27 4.87
CA VAL A 154 -13.91 -5.39 5.78
C VAL A 154 -15.13 -6.10 6.37
N ASN A 155 -16.31 -5.45 6.36
CA ASN A 155 -17.54 -6.04 6.90
C ASN A 155 -18.22 -6.97 5.90
N ALA A 156 -18.02 -6.72 4.61
CA ALA A 156 -18.59 -7.51 3.51
C ALA A 156 -17.63 -8.59 2.97
N LEU A 157 -16.48 -8.83 3.64
CA LEU A 157 -15.49 -9.81 3.17
C LEU A 157 -15.92 -11.24 3.35
N ASP A 158 -16.12 -11.95 2.25
CA ASP A 158 -16.31 -13.40 2.22
C ASP A 158 -14.99 -14.12 1.93
N GLN A 159 -14.76 -15.26 2.61
CA GLN A 159 -13.57 -16.06 2.40
C GLN A 159 -13.48 -16.55 0.95
N GLY A 160 -12.36 -16.27 0.31
CA GLY A 160 -12.13 -16.58 -1.09
C GLY A 160 -12.38 -15.42 -2.05
N GLU A 161 -12.93 -14.30 -1.56
CA GLU A 161 -13.15 -13.09 -2.36
C GLU A 161 -11.84 -12.54 -2.94
N MET A 162 -11.94 -11.99 -4.15
CA MET A 162 -10.80 -11.50 -4.92
C MET A 162 -10.95 -10.01 -5.20
N PHE A 163 -9.94 -9.22 -4.81
CA PHE A 163 -9.81 -7.82 -5.16
C PHE A 163 -8.83 -7.68 -6.33
N ASN A 164 -9.18 -6.84 -7.30
CA ASN A 164 -8.34 -6.59 -8.47
C ASN A 164 -7.94 -5.12 -8.51
N ILE A 165 -6.63 -4.86 -8.63
CA ILE A 165 -6.06 -3.52 -8.75
C ILE A 165 -5.16 -3.50 -9.98
N LYS A 166 -5.30 -2.46 -10.80
CA LYS A 166 -4.39 -2.19 -11.90
C LYS A 166 -3.13 -1.53 -11.34
N MET A 167 -1.99 -2.14 -11.56
CA MET A 167 -0.70 -1.60 -11.13
C MET A 167 0.21 -1.37 -12.31
N PHE A 168 0.98 -0.28 -12.28
CA PHE A 168 2.07 -0.03 -13.21
C PHE A 168 3.39 -0.14 -12.46
N ILE A 169 4.25 -1.06 -12.91
CA ILE A 169 5.54 -1.35 -12.30
C ILE A 169 6.62 -1.25 -13.39
N ASP A 170 7.59 -0.37 -13.18
CA ASP A 170 8.70 -0.09 -14.10
C ASP A 170 8.22 0.41 -15.48
N ASP A 171 7.77 -0.48 -16.36
CA ASP A 171 7.37 -0.23 -17.75
C ASP A 171 6.16 -1.08 -18.18
N GLU A 172 5.55 -1.83 -17.25
CA GLU A 172 4.44 -2.74 -17.55
C GLU A 172 3.23 -2.53 -16.63
N SER A 173 2.04 -2.69 -17.20
CA SER A 173 0.78 -2.74 -16.44
C SER A 173 0.45 -4.18 -16.04
N HIS A 174 0.09 -4.37 -14.77
CA HIS A 174 -0.21 -5.68 -14.19
C HIS A 174 -1.59 -5.69 -13.53
N ASP A 175 -2.28 -6.83 -13.65
CA ASP A 175 -3.45 -7.13 -12.82
C ASP A 175 -2.98 -7.74 -11.49
N PHE A 176 -2.99 -6.92 -10.45
CA PHE A 176 -2.70 -7.38 -9.09
C PHE A 176 -3.99 -7.86 -8.45
N LYS A 177 -4.05 -9.14 -8.10
CA LYS A 177 -5.18 -9.74 -7.41
C LYS A 177 -4.82 -10.05 -5.97
N LEU A 178 -5.72 -9.72 -5.05
CA LEU A 178 -5.58 -9.99 -3.63
C LEU A 178 -6.73 -10.86 -3.18
N LYS A 179 -6.45 -12.11 -2.76
CA LYS A 179 -7.45 -13.06 -2.26
C LYS A 179 -7.56 -12.96 -0.75
N PHE A 180 -8.77 -12.76 -0.24
CA PHE A 180 -9.04 -12.87 1.18
C PHE A 180 -9.08 -14.33 1.62
N LEU A 181 -8.30 -14.68 2.63
CA LEU A 181 -8.19 -16.06 3.15
C LEU A 181 -8.97 -16.26 4.47
N GLY A 182 -9.36 -15.18 5.15
CA GLY A 182 -10.07 -15.25 6.42
C GLY A 182 -9.46 -14.33 7.48
N ARG A 183 -9.94 -14.52 8.71
CA ARG A 183 -9.52 -13.75 9.89
C ARG A 183 -8.78 -14.66 10.86
N GLU A 184 -7.72 -14.12 11.46
CA GLU A 184 -6.98 -14.81 12.53
C GLU A 184 -6.36 -13.81 13.50
N VAL A 185 -5.78 -14.29 14.58
CA VAL A 185 -5.07 -13.45 15.55
C VAL A 185 -3.58 -13.56 15.30
N VAL A 186 -2.93 -12.42 15.07
CA VAL A 186 -1.47 -12.34 14.88
C VAL A 186 -0.82 -11.88 16.18
N LYS A 187 0.16 -12.65 16.64
CA LYS A 187 1.00 -12.26 17.78
C LYS A 187 2.08 -11.29 17.29
N THR A 188 2.09 -10.09 17.86
CA THR A 188 3.08 -9.05 17.56
C THR A 188 3.86 -8.66 18.83
N LYS A 189 4.87 -7.81 18.72
CA LYS A 189 5.55 -7.20 19.89
C LYS A 189 4.61 -6.35 20.73
N MET A 190 3.56 -5.77 20.12
CA MET A 190 2.58 -4.92 20.80
C MET A 190 1.48 -5.72 21.49
N GLY A 191 1.40 -7.02 21.26
CA GLY A 191 0.35 -7.90 21.76
C GLY A 191 -0.32 -8.69 20.65
N ASN A 192 -1.46 -9.32 20.98
CA ASN A 192 -2.27 -10.05 20.01
C ASN A 192 -3.20 -9.07 19.30
N ILE A 193 -3.26 -9.15 17.97
CA ILE A 193 -4.07 -8.24 17.13
C ILE A 193 -4.92 -9.10 16.19
N ALA A 194 -6.23 -8.81 16.11
CA ALA A 194 -7.10 -9.39 15.10
C ALA A 194 -6.65 -8.93 13.72
N ALA A 195 -6.56 -9.88 12.79
CA ALA A 195 -6.01 -9.64 11.47
C ALA A 195 -6.84 -10.25 10.34
N LEU A 196 -6.86 -9.57 9.23
CA LEU A 196 -7.31 -10.03 7.93
C LEU A 196 -6.11 -10.63 7.19
N LYS A 197 -6.27 -11.87 6.71
CA LYS A 197 -5.22 -12.60 6.00
C LYS A 197 -5.50 -12.58 4.50
N PHE A 198 -4.50 -12.20 3.73
CA PHE A 198 -4.58 -12.13 2.28
C PHE A 198 -3.47 -12.86 1.59
N LYS A 199 -3.75 -13.29 0.35
CA LYS A 199 -2.78 -13.86 -0.57
C LYS A 199 -2.77 -13.04 -1.85
N PRO A 200 -1.67 -12.35 -2.17
CA PRO A 200 -1.54 -11.65 -3.44
C PRO A 200 -1.24 -12.63 -4.59
N TYR A 201 -1.81 -12.32 -5.75
CA TYR A 201 -1.51 -12.96 -7.02
C TYR A 201 -1.13 -11.88 -8.03
N VAL A 202 0.09 -11.93 -8.52
CA VAL A 202 0.52 -11.09 -9.65
C VAL A 202 0.43 -11.95 -10.90
N LEU A 203 -0.37 -11.53 -11.88
CA LEU A 203 -0.47 -12.21 -13.16
C LEU A 203 0.72 -11.77 -14.02
N ALA A 204 1.67 -12.68 -14.19
CA ALA A 204 2.82 -12.63 -15.08
C ALA A 204 3.78 -11.43 -14.91
N GLY A 205 4.97 -11.72 -14.44
CA GLY A 205 6.12 -10.82 -14.36
C GLY A 205 7.23 -11.46 -13.54
N ARG A 206 8.48 -11.13 -13.83
CA ARG A 206 9.68 -11.74 -13.22
C ARG A 206 9.79 -11.61 -11.69
N VAL A 207 8.95 -10.80 -11.06
CA VAL A 207 9.05 -10.49 -9.62
C VAL A 207 8.54 -11.63 -8.74
N PHE A 208 7.59 -12.47 -9.23
CA PHE A 208 7.03 -13.59 -8.48
C PHE A 208 6.88 -14.81 -9.39
N GLU A 209 7.98 -15.52 -9.64
CA GLU A 209 7.98 -16.76 -10.44
C GLU A 209 7.16 -17.89 -9.82
N ARG A 210 6.86 -17.83 -8.50
CA ARG A 210 6.00 -18.77 -7.79
C ARG A 210 4.73 -18.08 -7.31
N LYS A 211 3.63 -18.37 -7.95
CA LYS A 211 2.27 -17.83 -7.70
C LYS A 211 1.74 -17.97 -6.26
N GLU A 212 2.50 -18.59 -5.33
CA GLU A 212 1.95 -19.03 -4.07
C GLU A 212 2.79 -18.70 -2.82
N SER A 213 3.83 -17.86 -2.94
CA SER A 213 4.78 -17.71 -1.86
C SER A 213 4.48 -16.59 -0.87
N LEU A 214 3.60 -15.64 -1.19
CA LEU A 214 3.39 -14.46 -0.36
C LEU A 214 2.07 -14.52 0.42
N THR A 215 2.13 -14.19 1.70
CA THR A 215 0.96 -14.01 2.57
C THR A 215 1.09 -12.69 3.32
N ILE A 216 0.00 -11.94 3.43
CA ILE A 216 -0.05 -10.62 4.06
C ILE A 216 -1.11 -10.64 5.15
N TRP A 217 -0.80 -10.07 6.31
CA TRP A 217 -1.74 -9.83 7.40
C TRP A 217 -1.83 -8.33 7.66
N VAL A 218 -3.06 -7.82 7.68
CA VAL A 218 -3.36 -6.45 8.06
C VAL A 218 -4.29 -6.44 9.26
N SER A 219 -4.25 -5.40 10.09
CA SER A 219 -5.13 -5.31 11.25
C SER A 219 -6.60 -5.27 10.83
N ASP A 220 -7.45 -6.03 11.55
CA ASP A 220 -8.90 -6.01 11.37
C ASP A 220 -9.52 -4.87 12.20
N ASP A 221 -9.17 -3.64 11.82
CA ASP A 221 -9.65 -2.39 12.41
C ASP A 221 -9.72 -1.27 11.35
N LYS A 222 -10.04 -0.05 11.79
CA LYS A 222 -10.14 1.10 10.90
C LYS A 222 -8.81 1.55 10.29
N ASN A 223 -7.66 1.21 10.89
CA ASN A 223 -6.34 1.58 10.35
C ASN A 223 -5.89 0.65 9.22
N ARG A 224 -6.25 -0.65 9.29
CA ARG A 224 -5.82 -1.70 8.33
C ARG A 224 -4.30 -1.67 8.11
N ILE A 225 -3.53 -1.61 9.21
CA ILE A 225 -2.06 -1.55 9.14
C ILE A 225 -1.46 -2.90 8.78
N PRO A 226 -0.34 -2.95 8.04
CA PRO A 226 0.36 -4.19 7.77
C PRO A 226 1.00 -4.70 9.07
N LEU A 227 0.64 -5.90 9.49
CA LEU A 227 1.16 -6.54 10.71
C LEU A 227 2.30 -7.48 10.39
N LYS A 228 2.14 -8.23 9.31
CA LYS A 228 3.10 -9.24 8.88
C LYS A 228 3.01 -9.47 7.37
N ILE A 229 4.16 -9.71 6.75
CA ILE A 229 4.29 -10.23 5.39
C ILE A 229 5.20 -11.44 5.47
N LYS A 230 4.79 -12.57 4.89
CA LYS A 230 5.59 -13.78 4.82
C LYS A 230 5.76 -14.20 3.37
N ALA A 231 7.01 -14.39 2.96
CA ALA A 231 7.37 -14.94 1.67
C ALA A 231 7.96 -16.34 1.88
N ASP A 232 7.25 -17.39 1.45
CA ASP A 232 7.77 -18.76 1.48
C ASP A 232 8.83 -18.93 0.39
N LEU A 233 9.99 -19.45 0.78
CA LEU A 233 11.11 -19.72 -0.10
C LEU A 233 11.22 -21.23 -0.33
N ALA A 234 12.12 -21.65 -1.22
CA ALA A 234 12.41 -23.07 -1.43
C ALA A 234 12.83 -23.77 -0.13
N VAL A 235 13.52 -23.02 0.75
CA VAL A 235 13.88 -23.46 2.11
C VAL A 235 13.56 -22.30 3.05
N GLY A 236 12.68 -22.54 4.06
CA GLY A 236 12.28 -21.54 5.04
C GLY A 236 11.39 -20.42 4.50
N SER A 237 11.37 -19.29 5.19
CA SER A 237 10.62 -18.08 4.80
C SER A 237 11.38 -16.82 5.13
N LEU A 238 11.11 -15.75 4.35
CA LEU A 238 11.45 -14.39 4.69
C LEU A 238 10.21 -13.73 5.27
N ASP A 239 10.31 -13.27 6.50
CA ASP A 239 9.20 -12.65 7.22
C ASP A 239 9.52 -11.17 7.49
N ALA A 240 8.53 -10.30 7.29
CA ALA A 240 8.56 -8.91 7.70
C ALA A 240 7.46 -8.68 8.74
N ASP A 241 7.86 -8.50 10.00
CA ASP A 241 6.94 -8.27 11.12
C ASP A 241 6.95 -6.79 11.51
N ILE A 242 5.79 -6.24 11.84
CA ILE A 242 5.70 -4.91 12.39
C ILE A 242 6.47 -4.84 13.72
N ASP A 243 7.42 -3.92 13.80
CA ASP A 243 8.32 -3.74 14.93
C ASP A 243 7.99 -2.51 15.78
N ALA A 244 7.54 -1.43 15.12
CA ALA A 244 7.10 -0.19 15.76
C ALA A 244 6.17 0.59 14.82
N PHE A 245 5.35 1.46 15.41
CA PHE A 245 4.50 2.40 14.67
C PHE A 245 4.29 3.69 15.45
N LYS A 246 3.86 4.74 14.76
CA LYS A 246 3.34 5.99 15.35
C LYS A 246 2.37 6.67 14.38
N GLY A 247 1.62 7.66 14.86
CA GLY A 247 0.76 8.50 14.03
C GLY A 247 -0.42 7.77 13.40
N LEU A 248 -0.93 6.71 14.05
CA LEU A 248 -2.15 6.05 13.58
C LEU A 248 -3.34 6.99 13.74
N LYS A 249 -4.21 7.03 12.73
CA LYS A 249 -5.43 7.82 12.75
C LYS A 249 -6.46 7.34 13.76
N TYR A 250 -6.52 6.04 14.00
CA TYR A 250 -7.42 5.40 14.97
C TYR A 250 -6.63 4.58 15.98
N PRO A 251 -7.17 4.36 17.19
CA PRO A 251 -6.56 3.42 18.14
C PRO A 251 -6.39 2.03 17.53
N LEU A 252 -5.26 1.39 17.80
CA LEU A 252 -5.02 0.00 17.41
C LEU A 252 -5.74 -0.94 18.38
N ASN A 253 -6.52 -1.89 17.85
CA ASN A 253 -7.25 -2.86 18.64
C ASN A 253 -6.33 -4.01 19.07
N ILE A 254 -5.72 -3.88 20.26
CA ILE A 254 -4.92 -4.92 20.89
C ILE A 254 -5.82 -5.79 21.76
N ILE A 255 -5.83 -7.10 21.54
CA ILE A 255 -6.59 -8.07 22.32
C ILE A 255 -5.88 -8.26 23.65
N MET A 256 -6.47 -7.73 24.72
CA MET A 256 -6.00 -8.02 26.08
C MET A 256 -6.38 -9.45 26.45
N LYS A 257 -5.45 -10.17 27.08
CA LYS A 257 -5.72 -11.51 27.64
C LYS A 257 -6.48 -11.39 28.95
#